data_c82b240c5736683e55f6ab110fb86c31
#
_entry.id   c82b240c5736683e55f6ab110fb86c31
#
_cell.length_a   1.000
_cell.length_b   1.000
_cell.length_c   1.000
_cell.angle_alpha   90.00
_cell.angle_beta   90.00
_cell.angle_gamma   90.00
#
_symmetry.space_group_name_H-M   'P 1'
#
loop_
_entity.id
_entity.type
_entity.pdbx_description
1 polymer ?
#
loop_
_entity_poly.entity_id
_entity_poly.type
_entity_poly.pdbx_seq_one_letter_code
_entity_poly.pdbx_strand_id
1 'polypeptide(L)'
;MAGLWKNLWRRTARKGSVGEEGPGKKPPLTGQGTMNYPGGMKYIGEWRDGRWEGQGTLTYPGGMTSTGEWKDSKLDGQGSVTFPDGAEYVGLFRGGEYNGHGTMTFSNGKTYVGEWKDGEQHGQGTMTFPDGTKYIGQFSRNAFHGQGTMSFPDGRTYVGQFKNSLFHGQGTMTDRDGVHYSGDWKENKMDGNGTMTFPDGRTYKGQFADNRFNGQGTLVDRDGGKYTGQFREGKRHGRGTLTLTDGSEFTGDWKADILSGQATAHFSDGRLYTGQFQNGALTGQGTMTYPDGRKYTGQFRDGSLEGQGTASFATGREYTGQWKNNLFDGQGTMTYPDGGTYVGQFENGMPHGQGTMTRPDGQYTGQFKFGKKHGHGTVLFANGSKYVGQFRDNEYHGQGTMTTPSGEKFVGEWQDGKFVEVAGGAYPDLKDLSPSEDEGEGRGAGG
;
A
#
# COMPACT_ATOMS: atom_id res chain seq x y z
N MET A 1 28.79 20.26 -23.66
CA MET A 1 29.22 20.66 -25.03
C MET A 1 28.91 22.13 -25.37
N ALA A 2 27.85 22.73 -24.85
CA ALA A 2 27.54 24.16 -25.09
C ALA A 2 28.67 25.16 -24.67
N GLY A 3 29.45 24.83 -23.66
CA GLY A 3 30.55 25.67 -23.19
C GLY A 3 31.79 25.71 -24.09
N LEU A 4 32.04 24.69 -24.91
CA LEU A 4 33.16 24.65 -25.85
C LEU A 4 32.91 25.59 -27.04
N TRP A 5 31.67 25.69 -27.49
CA TRP A 5 31.27 26.51 -28.64
C TRP A 5 31.31 28.02 -28.33
N LYS A 6 30.86 28.42 -27.13
CA LYS A 6 30.95 29.82 -26.64
C LYS A 6 32.40 30.32 -26.58
N ASN A 7 33.34 29.43 -26.26
CA ASN A 7 34.74 29.77 -26.17
C ASN A 7 35.44 29.85 -27.55
N LEU A 8 35.02 29.04 -28.52
CA LEU A 8 35.55 29.07 -29.86
C LEU A 8 35.15 30.37 -30.58
N TRP A 9 33.86 30.75 -30.45
CA TRP A 9 33.33 31.98 -31.05
C TRP A 9 33.92 33.25 -30.39
N ARG A 10 34.06 33.29 -29.07
CA ARG A 10 34.70 34.40 -28.35
C ARG A 10 36.20 34.54 -28.68
N ARG A 11 36.88 33.44 -28.97
CA ARG A 11 38.29 33.48 -29.39
C ARG A 11 38.47 34.00 -30.82
N THR A 12 37.57 33.67 -31.73
CA THR A 12 37.63 34.15 -33.13
C THR A 12 37.16 35.59 -33.24
N ALA A 13 36.10 36.00 -32.55
CA ALA A 13 35.62 37.37 -32.52
C ALA A 13 36.61 38.39 -31.90
N ARG A 14 37.41 37.96 -30.89
CA ARG A 14 38.45 38.82 -30.30
C ARG A 14 39.71 39.05 -31.17
N LYS A 15 39.96 38.22 -32.18
CA LYS A 15 41.09 38.39 -33.10
C LYS A 15 40.76 39.21 -34.35
N GLY A 16 39.55 39.71 -34.50
CA GLY A 16 39.13 40.59 -35.56
C GLY A 16 39.47 42.06 -35.35
N SER A 17 40.37 42.39 -34.39
CA SER A 17 41.03 43.73 -34.37
C SER A 17 42.12 43.77 -35.41
N VAL A 18 41.95 44.66 -36.33
CA VAL A 18 42.90 45.03 -37.38
C VAL A 18 44.33 45.11 -36.83
N GLY A 19 45.12 44.06 -37.07
CA GLY A 19 46.58 44.06 -36.93
C GLY A 19 47.19 44.15 -38.30
N GLU A 20 48.11 45.05 -38.45
CA GLU A 20 48.72 45.53 -39.65
C GLU A 20 49.37 44.46 -40.56
N GLU A 21 49.15 44.68 -41.87
CA GLU A 21 50.01 44.57 -43.05
C GLU A 21 50.59 43.19 -43.47
N GLY A 22 49.94 42.65 -44.52
CA GLY A 22 50.57 41.91 -45.64
C GLY A 22 50.03 42.47 -46.96
N PRO A 23 50.67 42.32 -48.12
CA PRO A 23 50.28 42.97 -49.38
C PRO A 23 49.06 42.32 -49.98
N GLY A 24 47.87 42.67 -49.46
CA GLY A 24 46.54 42.29 -49.92
C GLY A 24 45.68 43.51 -50.13
N LYS A 25 44.84 43.49 -51.17
CA LYS A 25 43.91 44.56 -51.49
C LYS A 25 43.25 45.10 -50.22
N LYS A 26 43.27 46.47 -50.07
CA LYS A 26 42.48 47.12 -49.02
C LYS A 26 41.00 46.76 -49.16
N PRO A 27 40.24 46.59 -48.02
CA PRO A 27 38.80 46.38 -48.08
C PRO A 27 38.14 47.48 -48.88
N PRO A 28 37.08 47.18 -49.65
CA PRO A 28 36.34 48.24 -50.35
C PRO A 28 35.77 49.19 -49.29
N LEU A 29 35.92 50.52 -49.53
CA LEU A 29 35.40 51.52 -48.60
C LEU A 29 33.90 51.47 -48.48
N THR A 30 33.21 51.29 -49.62
CA THR A 30 31.74 51.13 -49.67
C THR A 30 31.35 50.38 -50.94
N GLY A 31 30.27 49.54 -50.84
CA GLY A 31 29.73 48.76 -51.98
C GLY A 31 29.99 47.24 -51.84
N GLN A 32 29.71 46.50 -52.92
CA GLN A 32 29.94 45.06 -53.02
C GLN A 32 31.41 44.73 -53.20
N GLY A 33 31.94 43.73 -52.50
CA GLY A 33 33.32 43.32 -52.66
C GLY A 33 33.68 41.99 -52.03
N THR A 34 34.87 41.49 -52.43
CA THR A 34 35.45 40.26 -51.90
C THR A 34 36.77 40.61 -51.21
N MET A 35 36.94 40.13 -49.99
CA MET A 35 38.20 40.25 -49.24
C MET A 35 38.67 38.89 -48.73
N ASN A 36 39.90 38.56 -49.03
CA ASN A 36 40.62 37.41 -48.48
C ASN A 36 41.57 37.91 -47.38
N TYR A 37 41.45 37.33 -46.20
CA TYR A 37 42.22 37.67 -45.02
C TYR A 37 43.42 36.71 -44.84
N PRO A 38 44.46 37.15 -44.21
CA PRO A 38 45.53 36.25 -43.77
C PRO A 38 44.96 35.11 -42.93
N GLY A 39 45.48 33.90 -43.14
CA GLY A 39 44.94 32.71 -42.44
C GLY A 39 43.71 32.02 -43.08
N GLY A 40 43.35 32.47 -44.36
CA GLY A 40 42.36 31.75 -45.19
C GLY A 40 40.85 32.09 -44.92
N MET A 41 40.58 33.11 -44.14
CA MET A 41 39.21 33.64 -43.99
C MET A 41 38.85 34.49 -45.23
N LYS A 42 37.60 34.38 -45.71
CA LYS A 42 37.13 35.09 -46.89
C LYS A 42 35.75 35.70 -46.65
N TYR A 43 35.61 37.02 -46.93
CA TYR A 43 34.32 37.69 -46.93
C TYR A 43 33.89 38.11 -48.34
N ILE A 44 32.65 37.86 -48.69
CA ILE A 44 31.99 38.30 -49.91
C ILE A 44 30.72 39.00 -49.55
N GLY A 45 30.52 40.26 -49.86
CA GLY A 45 29.32 40.98 -49.51
C GLY A 45 29.44 42.49 -49.58
N GLU A 46 28.49 43.13 -48.91
CA GLU A 46 28.41 44.58 -48.85
C GLU A 46 29.37 45.17 -47.80
N TRP A 47 29.86 46.35 -48.06
CA TRP A 47 30.81 47.09 -47.25
C TRP A 47 30.36 48.55 -47.08
N ARG A 48 30.56 49.11 -45.89
CA ARG A 48 30.41 50.51 -45.59
C ARG A 48 31.58 50.94 -44.67
N ASP A 49 32.28 51.94 -45.05
CA ASP A 49 33.40 52.49 -44.30
C ASP A 49 34.42 51.44 -43.83
N GLY A 50 34.70 50.44 -44.71
CA GLY A 50 35.67 49.39 -44.44
C GLY A 50 35.15 48.29 -43.50
N ARG A 51 33.90 48.29 -43.18
CA ARG A 51 33.22 47.29 -42.36
C ARG A 51 32.24 46.45 -43.18
N TRP A 52 31.99 45.19 -42.75
CA TRP A 52 30.91 44.36 -43.32
C TRP A 52 29.57 44.98 -42.96
N GLU A 53 28.77 45.21 -43.97
CA GLU A 53 27.46 45.82 -43.82
C GLU A 53 26.50 45.15 -44.83
N GLY A 54 25.18 45.12 -44.57
CA GLY A 54 24.19 44.54 -45.48
C GLY A 54 24.35 43.04 -45.68
N GLN A 55 24.07 42.55 -46.89
CA GLN A 55 24.12 41.12 -47.18
C GLN A 55 25.56 40.65 -47.45
N GLY A 56 25.94 39.51 -46.87
CA GLY A 56 27.28 38.96 -47.09
C GLY A 56 27.47 37.55 -46.55
N THR A 57 28.57 36.92 -47.04
CA THR A 57 28.99 35.57 -46.60
C THR A 57 30.43 35.62 -46.11
N LEU A 58 30.66 35.16 -44.90
CA LEU A 58 31.99 34.95 -44.33
C LEU A 58 32.30 33.46 -44.29
N THR A 59 33.39 33.07 -44.93
CA THR A 59 33.91 31.70 -44.89
C THR A 59 35.17 31.66 -44.04
N TYR A 60 35.21 30.72 -43.09
CA TYR A 60 36.38 30.52 -42.23
C TYR A 60 37.26 29.37 -42.73
N PRO A 61 38.56 29.40 -42.40
CA PRO A 61 39.42 28.24 -42.62
C PRO A 61 38.85 27.05 -41.84
N GLY A 62 38.70 25.92 -42.47
CA GLY A 62 38.06 24.75 -41.84
C GLY A 62 36.58 24.56 -42.20
N GLY A 63 36.02 25.45 -43.08
CA GLY A 63 34.73 25.22 -43.73
C GLY A 63 33.49 25.76 -43.02
N MET A 64 33.61 26.43 -41.87
CA MET A 64 32.48 27.14 -41.29
C MET A 64 32.09 28.32 -42.18
N THR A 65 30.81 28.53 -42.41
CA THR A 65 30.27 29.68 -43.17
C THR A 65 29.23 30.43 -42.33
N SER A 66 29.19 31.76 -42.53
CA SER A 66 28.18 32.63 -41.90
C SER A 66 27.63 33.55 -43.01
N THR A 67 26.32 33.45 -43.27
CA THR A 67 25.64 34.19 -44.36
C THR A 67 24.46 34.96 -43.79
N GLY A 68 24.24 36.19 -44.23
CA GLY A 68 23.09 36.97 -43.80
C GLY A 68 23.32 38.45 -43.73
N GLU A 69 22.57 39.12 -42.88
CA GLU A 69 22.64 40.55 -42.65
C GLU A 69 23.78 40.89 -41.69
N TRP A 70 24.67 41.81 -42.14
CA TRP A 70 25.83 42.27 -41.40
C TRP A 70 25.69 43.73 -41.00
N LYS A 71 26.10 44.06 -39.82
CA LYS A 71 26.20 45.41 -39.30
C LYS A 71 27.46 45.55 -38.45
N ASP A 72 28.27 46.55 -38.73
CA ASP A 72 29.53 46.79 -38.04
C ASP A 72 30.41 45.53 -37.94
N SER A 73 30.52 44.76 -39.05
CA SER A 73 31.27 43.49 -39.15
C SER A 73 30.79 42.35 -38.23
N LYS A 74 29.51 42.35 -37.84
CA LYS A 74 28.83 41.28 -37.08
C LYS A 74 27.54 40.91 -37.77
N LEU A 75 27.13 39.62 -37.69
CA LEU A 75 25.77 39.24 -38.08
C LEU A 75 24.78 39.98 -37.18
N ASP A 76 23.85 40.71 -37.78
CA ASP A 76 22.83 41.50 -37.09
C ASP A 76 21.59 41.58 -37.99
N GLY A 77 20.56 40.79 -37.69
CA GLY A 77 19.41 40.54 -38.56
C GLY A 77 19.26 39.06 -38.89
N GLN A 78 18.64 38.76 -40.05
CA GLN A 78 18.49 37.39 -40.53
C GLN A 78 19.80 36.80 -41.06
N GLY A 79 20.09 35.55 -40.71
CA GLY A 79 21.27 34.86 -41.18
C GLY A 79 21.32 33.39 -40.89
N SER A 80 22.39 32.77 -41.40
CA SER A 80 22.68 31.34 -41.11
C SER A 80 24.17 31.17 -40.78
N VAL A 81 24.47 30.16 -39.98
CA VAL A 81 25.82 29.67 -39.72
C VAL A 81 25.81 28.16 -39.94
N THR A 82 26.66 27.70 -40.89
CA THR A 82 26.88 26.28 -41.14
C THR A 82 28.24 25.90 -40.61
N PHE A 83 28.30 24.83 -39.83
CA PHE A 83 29.50 24.30 -39.19
C PHE A 83 30.12 23.14 -40.00
N PRO A 84 31.44 22.88 -39.88
CA PRO A 84 32.11 21.81 -40.62
C PRO A 84 31.62 20.42 -40.32
N ASP A 85 31.01 20.19 -39.12
CA ASP A 85 30.42 18.94 -38.70
C ASP A 85 28.98 18.73 -39.22
N GLY A 86 28.49 19.66 -40.07
CA GLY A 86 27.12 19.64 -40.63
C GLY A 86 26.04 20.25 -39.72
N ALA A 87 26.41 20.77 -38.54
CA ALA A 87 25.45 21.55 -37.76
C ALA A 87 25.13 22.87 -38.46
N GLU A 88 23.90 23.38 -38.31
CA GLU A 88 23.45 24.61 -38.91
C GLU A 88 22.49 25.39 -37.98
N TYR A 89 22.75 26.71 -37.90
CA TYR A 89 21.77 27.63 -37.33
C TYR A 89 21.19 28.53 -38.41
N VAL A 90 19.89 28.72 -38.45
CA VAL A 90 19.18 29.65 -39.30
C VAL A 90 18.21 30.45 -38.43
N GLY A 91 18.38 31.79 -38.42
CA GLY A 91 17.52 32.64 -37.60
C GLY A 91 18.04 34.05 -37.42
N LEU A 92 17.53 34.71 -36.40
CA LEU A 92 17.92 36.08 -36.07
C LEU A 92 19.25 36.13 -35.29
N PHE A 93 20.03 37.13 -35.61
CA PHE A 93 21.26 37.50 -34.91
C PHE A 93 21.15 38.91 -34.37
N ARG A 94 21.85 39.16 -33.30
CA ARG A 94 22.06 40.47 -32.72
C ARG A 94 23.49 40.60 -32.21
N GLY A 95 24.22 41.52 -32.83
CA GLY A 95 25.63 41.75 -32.45
C GLY A 95 26.53 40.53 -32.61
N GLY A 96 26.18 39.58 -33.50
CA GLY A 96 26.89 38.35 -33.76
C GLY A 96 26.46 37.14 -32.89
N GLU A 97 25.49 37.27 -32.02
CA GLU A 97 24.97 36.18 -31.18
C GLU A 97 23.55 35.78 -31.63
N TYR A 98 23.17 34.49 -31.50
CA TYR A 98 21.81 34.03 -31.77
C TYR A 98 20.87 34.79 -30.86
N ASN A 99 19.80 35.38 -31.42
CA ASN A 99 18.87 36.19 -30.68
C ASN A 99 17.54 36.20 -31.42
N GLY A 100 16.40 36.20 -30.65
CA GLY A 100 15.08 36.08 -31.25
C GLY A 100 14.79 34.66 -31.73
N HIS A 101 14.00 34.48 -32.80
CA HIS A 101 13.64 33.17 -33.30
C HIS A 101 14.67 32.56 -34.25
N GLY A 102 14.93 31.28 -34.08
CA GLY A 102 15.85 30.54 -34.95
C GLY A 102 15.76 29.04 -34.83
N THR A 103 16.32 28.35 -35.82
CA THR A 103 16.42 26.88 -35.87
C THR A 103 17.88 26.47 -35.77
N MET A 104 18.20 25.57 -34.87
CA MET A 104 19.51 24.90 -34.81
C MET A 104 19.33 23.45 -35.17
N THR A 105 19.99 22.98 -36.18
CA THR A 105 20.15 21.55 -36.48
C THR A 105 21.57 21.15 -36.03
N PHE A 106 21.64 20.21 -35.11
CA PHE A 106 22.92 19.71 -34.59
C PHE A 106 23.46 18.58 -35.47
N SER A 107 24.75 18.37 -35.48
CA SER A 107 25.40 17.30 -36.26
C SER A 107 24.94 15.89 -35.94
N ASN A 108 24.40 15.67 -34.74
CA ASN A 108 23.82 14.40 -34.31
C ASN A 108 22.35 14.25 -34.70
N GLY A 109 21.78 15.12 -35.54
CA GLY A 109 20.38 15.09 -35.97
C GLY A 109 19.38 15.66 -34.98
N LYS A 110 19.81 16.13 -33.81
CA LYS A 110 18.92 16.86 -32.90
C LYS A 110 18.56 18.22 -33.50
N THR A 111 17.32 18.69 -33.34
CA THR A 111 16.89 20.01 -33.79
C THR A 111 16.27 20.81 -32.65
N TYR A 112 16.52 22.13 -32.68
CA TYR A 112 15.81 23.08 -31.83
C TYR A 112 15.20 24.18 -32.68
N VAL A 113 13.94 24.47 -32.49
CA VAL A 113 13.21 25.58 -33.12
C VAL A 113 12.59 26.40 -32.01
N GLY A 114 12.97 27.67 -31.89
CA GLY A 114 12.44 28.50 -30.83
C GLY A 114 13.22 29.79 -30.60
N GLU A 115 13.03 30.35 -29.43
CA GLU A 115 13.60 31.61 -29.00
C GLU A 115 15.04 31.45 -28.54
N TRP A 116 15.88 32.41 -28.87
CA TRP A 116 17.27 32.53 -28.51
C TRP A 116 17.53 33.86 -27.83
N LYS A 117 18.41 33.87 -26.86
CA LYS A 117 18.86 35.05 -26.17
C LYS A 117 20.33 34.91 -25.83
N ASP A 118 21.14 35.87 -26.35
CA ASP A 118 22.58 35.94 -26.10
C ASP A 118 23.31 34.59 -26.39
N GLY A 119 22.93 33.96 -27.52
CA GLY A 119 23.47 32.68 -27.97
C GLY A 119 22.97 31.46 -27.22
N GLU A 120 21.97 31.56 -26.35
CA GLU A 120 21.40 30.48 -25.58
C GLU A 120 19.90 30.22 -25.91
N GLN A 121 19.50 28.97 -25.94
CA GLN A 121 18.07 28.59 -26.03
C GLN A 121 17.34 29.21 -24.85
N HIS A 122 16.27 29.94 -25.16
CA HIS A 122 15.49 30.70 -24.16
C HIS A 122 14.01 30.73 -24.57
N GLY A 123 13.12 31.19 -23.67
CA GLY A 123 11.70 31.37 -23.97
C GLY A 123 11.02 30.08 -24.45
N GLN A 124 10.12 30.22 -25.44
CA GLN A 124 9.37 29.06 -25.96
C GLN A 124 10.16 28.39 -27.10
N GLY A 125 10.11 27.07 -27.12
CA GLY A 125 10.79 26.31 -28.18
C GLY A 125 10.36 24.86 -28.26
N THR A 126 10.79 24.21 -29.34
CA THR A 126 10.66 22.79 -29.60
C THR A 126 12.03 22.17 -29.78
N MET A 127 12.33 21.14 -29.00
CA MET A 127 13.49 20.28 -29.16
C MET A 127 13.02 18.91 -29.67
N THR A 128 13.60 18.45 -30.78
CA THR A 128 13.38 17.09 -31.28
C THR A 128 14.70 16.33 -31.26
N PHE A 129 14.68 15.13 -30.74
CA PHE A 129 15.85 14.24 -30.66
C PHE A 129 15.82 13.21 -31.80
N PRO A 130 16.98 12.64 -32.18
CA PRO A 130 17.06 11.64 -33.25
C PRO A 130 16.28 10.37 -32.98
N ASP A 131 16.06 10.02 -31.72
CA ASP A 131 15.26 8.86 -31.30
C ASP A 131 13.75 9.12 -31.42
N GLY A 132 13.33 10.33 -31.80
CA GLY A 132 11.93 10.75 -31.87
C GLY A 132 11.37 11.39 -30.59
N THR A 133 12.14 11.43 -29.52
CA THR A 133 11.76 12.19 -28.31
C THR A 133 11.58 13.67 -28.66
N LYS A 134 10.50 14.28 -28.19
CA LYS A 134 10.16 15.68 -28.47
C LYS A 134 9.80 16.42 -27.19
N TYR A 135 10.42 17.60 -27.01
CA TYR A 135 10.04 18.54 -25.97
C TYR A 135 9.46 19.81 -26.59
N ILE A 136 8.33 20.28 -26.07
CA ILE A 136 7.72 21.57 -26.42
C ILE A 136 7.48 22.31 -25.12
N GLY A 137 8.06 23.49 -24.97
CA GLY A 137 7.88 24.28 -23.74
C GLY A 137 8.95 25.34 -23.55
N GLN A 138 9.11 25.73 -22.30
CA GLN A 138 10.00 26.82 -21.93
C GLN A 138 11.45 26.36 -21.82
N PHE A 139 12.35 27.21 -22.21
CA PHE A 139 13.81 27.05 -22.10
C PHE A 139 14.41 28.19 -21.30
N SER A 140 15.46 27.90 -20.57
CA SER A 140 16.30 28.87 -19.91
C SER A 140 17.74 28.39 -19.90
N ARG A 141 18.63 29.15 -20.51
CA ARG A 141 20.07 28.84 -20.58
C ARG A 141 20.38 27.45 -21.11
N ASN A 142 19.77 27.09 -22.25
CA ASN A 142 19.91 25.79 -22.92
C ASN A 142 19.31 24.60 -22.18
N ALA A 143 18.52 24.81 -21.14
CA ALA A 143 17.85 23.74 -20.37
C ALA A 143 16.31 23.85 -20.46
N PHE A 144 15.61 22.73 -20.44
CA PHE A 144 14.17 22.72 -20.26
C PHE A 144 13.85 23.35 -18.90
N HIS A 145 12.88 24.25 -18.88
CA HIS A 145 12.52 25.00 -17.70
C HIS A 145 11.03 25.36 -17.74
N GLY A 146 10.43 25.70 -16.57
CA GLY A 146 9.03 26.09 -16.52
C GLY A 146 8.08 25.03 -17.07
N GLN A 147 7.01 25.44 -17.72
CA GLN A 147 6.00 24.53 -18.26
C GLN A 147 6.43 23.94 -19.61
N GLY A 148 6.15 22.64 -19.79
CA GLY A 148 6.45 21.96 -21.04
C GLY A 148 5.78 20.59 -21.16
N THR A 149 5.84 20.07 -22.38
CA THR A 149 5.40 18.71 -22.74
C THR A 149 6.57 17.93 -23.30
N MET A 150 6.83 16.76 -22.77
CA MET A 150 7.79 15.80 -23.32
C MET A 150 7.05 14.56 -23.79
N SER A 151 7.25 14.19 -25.06
CA SER A 151 6.70 12.98 -25.67
C SER A 151 7.83 12.05 -26.05
N PHE A 152 7.70 10.78 -25.72
CA PHE A 152 8.68 9.74 -26.00
C PHE A 152 8.22 8.82 -27.14
N PRO A 153 9.14 8.21 -27.89
CA PRO A 153 8.79 7.31 -28.99
C PRO A 153 7.98 6.08 -28.59
N ASP A 154 8.13 5.66 -27.33
CA ASP A 154 7.41 4.51 -26.77
C ASP A 154 5.98 4.83 -26.33
N GLY A 155 5.51 6.06 -26.57
CA GLY A 155 4.15 6.52 -26.26
C GLY A 155 4.01 7.20 -24.89
N ARG A 156 5.05 7.20 -24.05
CA ARG A 156 5.02 7.96 -22.80
C ARG A 156 4.92 9.46 -23.08
N THR A 157 4.18 10.16 -22.21
CA THR A 157 4.08 11.61 -22.24
C THR A 157 4.20 12.19 -20.84
N TYR A 158 4.91 13.32 -20.74
CA TYR A 158 4.93 14.12 -19.52
C TYR A 158 4.48 15.55 -19.85
N VAL A 159 3.56 16.08 -19.06
CA VAL A 159 3.08 17.47 -19.14
C VAL A 159 3.22 18.08 -17.76
N GLY A 160 4.04 19.10 -17.61
CA GLY A 160 4.27 19.70 -16.30
C GLY A 160 5.47 20.62 -16.25
N GLN A 161 5.94 20.82 -15.03
CA GLN A 161 7.08 21.72 -14.76
C GLN A 161 8.40 21.01 -14.96
N PHE A 162 9.36 21.78 -15.47
CA PHE A 162 10.76 21.40 -15.66
C PHE A 162 11.68 22.35 -14.91
N LYS A 163 12.75 21.83 -14.39
CA LYS A 163 13.86 22.59 -13.81
C LYS A 163 15.17 21.94 -14.19
N ASN A 164 16.02 22.69 -14.91
CA ASN A 164 17.34 22.20 -15.39
C ASN A 164 17.22 20.89 -16.18
N SER A 165 16.23 20.79 -17.06
CA SER A 165 15.92 19.62 -17.91
C SER A 165 15.42 18.38 -17.15
N LEU A 166 15.03 18.51 -15.88
CA LEU A 166 14.43 17.43 -15.08
C LEU A 166 12.96 17.74 -14.80
N PHE A 167 12.11 16.71 -14.72
CA PHE A 167 10.74 16.84 -14.22
C PHE A 167 10.77 17.36 -12.80
N HIS A 168 9.96 18.36 -12.51
CA HIS A 168 9.96 19.04 -11.23
C HIS A 168 8.60 19.67 -10.95
N GLY A 169 8.26 19.96 -9.68
CA GLY A 169 6.99 20.61 -9.33
C GLY A 169 5.79 19.76 -9.73
N GLN A 170 4.72 20.41 -10.18
CA GLN A 170 3.49 19.71 -10.60
C GLN A 170 3.62 19.21 -12.04
N GLY A 171 3.21 17.95 -12.24
CA GLY A 171 3.21 17.35 -13.57
C GLY A 171 2.38 16.07 -13.65
N THR A 172 2.03 15.73 -14.89
CA THR A 172 1.27 14.54 -15.23
C THR A 172 2.09 13.68 -16.17
N MET A 173 2.24 12.40 -15.84
CA MET A 173 2.87 11.39 -16.67
C MET A 173 1.81 10.36 -17.08
N THR A 174 1.74 10.06 -18.37
CA THR A 174 1.04 8.86 -18.87
C THR A 174 2.11 7.96 -19.45
N ASP A 175 2.18 6.71 -18.96
CA ASP A 175 3.15 5.77 -19.47
C ASP A 175 2.61 4.98 -20.69
N ARG A 176 3.46 4.15 -21.27
CA ARG A 176 3.15 3.32 -22.42
C ARG A 176 2.00 2.35 -22.17
N ASP A 177 1.90 1.83 -20.95
CA ASP A 177 0.92 0.82 -20.57
C ASP A 177 -0.39 1.46 -20.08
N GLY A 178 -0.49 2.81 -20.14
CA GLY A 178 -1.67 3.58 -19.76
C GLY A 178 -1.75 3.89 -18.25
N VAL A 179 -0.69 3.67 -17.49
CA VAL A 179 -0.62 4.17 -16.11
C VAL A 179 -0.53 5.69 -16.14
N HIS A 180 -1.38 6.34 -15.39
CA HIS A 180 -1.46 7.78 -15.31
C HIS A 180 -1.09 8.26 -13.91
N TYR A 181 -0.10 9.14 -13.80
CA TYR A 181 0.27 9.81 -12.56
C TYR A 181 0.10 11.31 -12.69
N SER A 182 -0.52 11.95 -11.70
CA SER A 182 -0.63 13.40 -11.58
C SER A 182 -0.27 13.82 -10.16
N GLY A 183 0.74 14.66 -10.01
CA GLY A 183 1.21 15.08 -8.69
C GLY A 183 2.59 15.74 -8.71
N ASP A 184 3.23 15.68 -7.56
CA ASP A 184 4.54 16.29 -7.30
C ASP A 184 5.69 15.49 -7.90
N TRP A 185 6.64 16.22 -8.52
CA TRP A 185 7.85 15.70 -9.11
C TRP A 185 9.09 16.37 -8.54
N LYS A 186 10.13 15.60 -8.31
CA LYS A 186 11.43 16.09 -7.89
C LYS A 186 12.52 15.30 -8.63
N GLU A 187 13.29 16.00 -9.47
CA GLU A 187 14.44 15.42 -10.19
C GLU A 187 14.09 14.13 -10.94
N ASN A 188 13.04 14.15 -11.77
CA ASN A 188 12.50 13.02 -12.55
C ASN A 188 11.84 11.92 -11.73
N LYS A 189 11.59 12.12 -10.43
CA LYS A 189 10.93 11.15 -9.57
C LYS A 189 9.60 11.68 -9.07
N MET A 190 8.60 10.81 -8.94
CA MET A 190 7.40 11.08 -8.17
C MET A 190 7.79 11.22 -6.70
N ASP A 191 7.62 12.40 -6.13
CA ASP A 191 8.06 12.73 -4.76
C ASP A 191 7.18 13.85 -4.21
N GLY A 192 6.38 13.58 -3.19
CA GLY A 192 5.34 14.43 -2.66
C GLY A 192 3.95 13.83 -2.82
N ASN A 193 2.92 14.65 -2.97
CA ASN A 193 1.54 14.18 -3.10
C ASN A 193 1.17 13.93 -4.57
N GLY A 194 0.40 12.89 -4.80
CA GLY A 194 -0.06 12.56 -6.15
C GLY A 194 -1.19 11.54 -6.18
N THR A 195 -1.72 11.37 -7.38
CA THR A 195 -2.71 10.34 -7.72
C THR A 195 -2.16 9.51 -8.86
N MET A 196 -2.17 8.20 -8.70
CA MET A 196 -1.82 7.22 -9.73
C MET A 196 -3.05 6.40 -10.05
N THR A 197 -3.35 6.27 -11.34
CA THR A 197 -4.45 5.45 -11.87
C THR A 197 -3.86 4.40 -12.79
N PHE A 198 -4.25 3.15 -12.59
CA PHE A 198 -3.82 2.02 -13.40
C PHE A 198 -4.89 1.63 -14.41
N PRO A 199 -4.51 1.06 -15.57
CA PRO A 199 -5.46 0.63 -16.59
C PRO A 199 -6.45 -0.42 -16.13
N ASP A 200 -6.10 -1.22 -15.13
CA ASP A 200 -6.95 -2.23 -14.53
C ASP A 200 -8.01 -1.67 -13.56
N GLY A 201 -8.04 -0.35 -13.38
CA GLY A 201 -8.99 0.36 -12.53
C GLY A 201 -8.49 0.63 -11.11
N ARG A 202 -7.34 0.10 -10.70
CA ARG A 202 -6.74 0.46 -9.41
C ARG A 202 -6.39 1.95 -9.37
N THR A 203 -6.52 2.55 -8.18
CA THR A 203 -6.10 3.93 -7.96
C THR A 203 -5.35 4.06 -6.65
N TYR A 204 -4.31 4.87 -6.66
CA TYR A 204 -3.64 5.31 -5.43
C TYR A 204 -3.67 6.83 -5.34
N LYS A 205 -4.06 7.36 -4.19
CA LYS A 205 -3.99 8.79 -3.88
C LYS A 205 -3.28 8.97 -2.54
N GLY A 206 -2.15 9.64 -2.54
CA GLY A 206 -1.35 9.82 -1.33
C GLY A 206 0.05 10.31 -1.60
N GLN A 207 0.94 10.04 -0.66
CA GLN A 207 2.32 10.47 -0.70
C GLN A 207 3.19 9.49 -1.48
N PHE A 208 4.17 10.03 -2.18
CA PHE A 208 5.21 9.31 -2.91
C PHE A 208 6.58 9.71 -2.40
N ALA A 209 7.52 8.81 -2.43
CA ALA A 209 8.94 9.07 -2.30
C ALA A 209 9.71 8.14 -3.24
N ASP A 210 10.64 8.69 -4.02
CA ASP A 210 11.46 7.93 -4.97
C ASP A 210 10.65 6.97 -5.87
N ASN A 211 9.54 7.46 -6.48
CA ASN A 211 8.62 6.70 -7.35
C ASN A 211 7.82 5.58 -6.66
N ARG A 212 7.73 5.56 -5.34
CA ARG A 212 7.00 4.53 -4.58
C ARG A 212 5.96 5.17 -3.68
N PHE A 213 4.86 4.45 -3.43
CA PHE A 213 3.91 4.83 -2.39
C PHE A 213 4.63 4.91 -1.05
N ASN A 214 4.45 6.02 -0.34
CA ASN A 214 5.10 6.26 0.95
C ASN A 214 4.23 7.20 1.78
N GLY A 215 4.39 7.18 3.12
CA GLY A 215 3.58 8.03 3.99
C GLY A 215 2.09 7.69 3.96
N GLN A 216 1.23 8.68 4.09
CA GLN A 216 -0.22 8.49 4.10
C GLN A 216 -0.79 8.37 2.68
N GLY A 217 -1.72 7.42 2.49
CA GLY A 217 -2.39 7.24 1.22
C GLY A 217 -3.62 6.36 1.29
N THR A 218 -4.35 6.35 0.18
CA THR A 218 -5.50 5.47 -0.07
C THR A 218 -5.25 4.71 -1.35
N LEU A 219 -5.26 3.40 -1.29
CA LEU A 219 -5.25 2.48 -2.43
C LEU A 219 -6.64 1.87 -2.57
N VAL A 220 -7.20 1.96 -3.75
CA VAL A 220 -8.43 1.26 -4.13
C VAL A 220 -8.04 0.20 -5.15
N ASP A 221 -8.37 -1.04 -4.86
CA ASP A 221 -8.09 -2.17 -5.74
C ASP A 221 -9.11 -2.26 -6.89
N ARG A 222 -8.80 -3.10 -7.87
CA ARG A 222 -9.61 -3.32 -9.08
C ARG A 222 -11.05 -3.72 -8.78
N ASP A 223 -11.28 -4.52 -7.76
CA ASP A 223 -12.57 -5.04 -7.32
C ASP A 223 -13.29 -4.10 -6.33
N GLY A 224 -12.67 -2.97 -5.97
CA GLY A 224 -13.23 -1.96 -5.09
C GLY A 224 -12.80 -2.07 -3.63
N GLY A 225 -12.02 -3.08 -3.27
CA GLY A 225 -11.38 -3.14 -1.96
C GLY A 225 -10.51 -1.90 -1.71
N LYS A 226 -10.48 -1.38 -0.48
CA LYS A 226 -9.85 -0.11 -0.17
C LYS A 226 -8.94 -0.22 1.04
N TYR A 227 -7.70 0.24 0.90
CA TYR A 227 -6.82 0.47 2.04
C TYR A 227 -6.58 1.96 2.24
N THR A 228 -6.73 2.45 3.46
CA THR A 228 -6.39 3.82 3.86
C THR A 228 -5.45 3.76 5.05
N GLY A 229 -4.26 4.32 4.92
CA GLY A 229 -3.25 4.26 5.98
C GLY A 229 -1.85 4.59 5.49
N GLN A 230 -0.87 4.13 6.26
CA GLN A 230 0.53 4.35 5.97
C GLN A 230 1.06 3.35 4.94
N PHE A 231 1.98 3.85 4.11
CA PHE A 231 2.75 3.07 3.13
C PHE A 231 4.24 3.27 3.37
N ARG A 232 5.02 2.28 3.07
CA ARG A 232 6.48 2.34 3.03
C ARG A 232 7.00 1.48 1.90
N GLU A 233 7.80 2.09 1.01
CA GLU A 233 8.40 1.40 -0.14
C GLU A 233 7.36 0.67 -1.02
N GLY A 234 6.19 1.27 -1.21
CA GLY A 234 5.11 0.71 -2.02
C GLY A 234 4.20 -0.29 -1.31
N LYS A 235 4.45 -0.63 -0.04
CA LYS A 235 3.70 -1.62 0.74
C LYS A 235 2.93 -0.97 1.88
N ARG A 236 1.78 -1.54 2.24
CA ARG A 236 1.03 -1.16 3.44
C ARG A 236 1.92 -1.35 4.66
N HIS A 237 1.99 -0.32 5.51
CA HIS A 237 2.87 -0.28 6.67
C HIS A 237 2.25 0.60 7.75
N GLY A 238 2.70 0.46 9.04
CA GLY A 238 2.17 1.27 10.13
C GLY A 238 0.66 1.14 10.28
N ARG A 239 0.00 2.14 10.81
CA ARG A 239 -1.45 2.12 11.03
C ARG A 239 -2.25 2.31 9.76
N GLY A 240 -3.30 1.49 9.60
CA GLY A 240 -4.21 1.58 8.47
C GLY A 240 -5.44 0.69 8.60
N THR A 241 -6.40 0.96 7.73
CA THR A 241 -7.67 0.24 7.62
C THR A 241 -7.79 -0.34 6.22
N LEU A 242 -8.03 -1.62 6.11
CA LEU A 242 -8.40 -2.34 4.89
C LEU A 242 -9.89 -2.66 4.96
N THR A 243 -10.65 -2.17 4.00
CA THR A 243 -12.06 -2.53 3.78
C THR A 243 -12.14 -3.39 2.54
N LEU A 244 -12.67 -4.60 2.66
CA LEU A 244 -12.89 -5.52 1.56
C LEU A 244 -14.24 -5.25 0.89
N THR A 245 -14.46 -5.83 -0.29
CA THR A 245 -15.69 -5.66 -1.07
C THR A 245 -16.91 -6.31 -0.44
N ASP A 246 -16.72 -7.31 0.40
CA ASP A 246 -17.78 -7.94 1.20
C ASP A 246 -18.22 -7.11 2.41
N GLY A 247 -17.56 -5.95 2.65
CA GLY A 247 -17.80 -5.07 3.79
C GLY A 247 -16.97 -5.40 5.03
N SER A 248 -16.14 -6.43 5.00
CA SER A 248 -15.20 -6.72 6.09
C SER A 248 -14.17 -5.62 6.24
N GLU A 249 -13.85 -5.23 7.48
CA GLU A 249 -12.90 -4.15 7.78
C GLU A 249 -11.83 -4.63 8.78
N PHE A 250 -10.58 -4.34 8.48
CA PHE A 250 -9.41 -4.70 9.28
C PHE A 250 -8.61 -3.44 9.62
N THR A 251 -8.62 -3.03 10.87
CA THR A 251 -7.92 -1.84 11.37
C THR A 251 -6.84 -2.21 12.37
N GLY A 252 -5.61 -1.83 12.10
CA GLY A 252 -4.48 -2.15 12.98
C GLY A 252 -3.13 -1.77 12.39
N ASP A 253 -2.08 -2.45 12.89
CA ASP A 253 -0.71 -2.24 12.46
C ASP A 253 -0.35 -3.19 11.31
N TRP A 254 0.20 -2.62 10.24
CA TRP A 254 0.58 -3.32 9.01
C TRP A 254 2.10 -3.36 8.88
N LYS A 255 2.64 -4.47 8.45
CA LYS A 255 4.07 -4.65 8.17
C LYS A 255 4.23 -5.36 6.84
N ALA A 256 4.72 -4.64 5.82
CA ALA A 256 4.95 -5.16 4.48
C ALA A 256 3.73 -5.93 3.92
N ASP A 257 2.55 -5.26 3.87
CA ASP A 257 1.25 -5.76 3.42
C ASP A 257 0.54 -6.76 4.35
N ILE A 258 1.11 -7.11 5.50
CA ILE A 258 0.57 -8.09 6.44
C ILE A 258 0.08 -7.37 7.70
N LEU A 259 -1.18 -7.63 8.09
CA LEU A 259 -1.73 -7.19 9.37
C LEU A 259 -1.04 -7.94 10.51
N SER A 260 -0.56 -7.22 11.52
CA SER A 260 0.20 -7.76 12.64
C SER A 260 0.02 -6.92 13.90
N GLY A 261 0.34 -7.50 15.08
CA GLY A 261 0.15 -6.80 16.35
C GLY A 261 -1.31 -6.68 16.77
N GLN A 262 -1.64 -5.64 17.52
CA GLN A 262 -3.03 -5.40 17.97
C GLN A 262 -3.87 -4.82 16.83
N ALA A 263 -5.01 -5.44 16.58
CA ALA A 263 -5.93 -5.02 15.53
C ALA A 263 -7.38 -5.35 15.86
N THR A 264 -8.29 -4.72 15.12
CA THR A 264 -9.73 -4.98 15.13
C THR A 264 -10.14 -5.46 13.75
N ALA A 265 -10.91 -6.54 13.68
CA ALA A 265 -11.52 -7.06 12.47
C ALA A 265 -13.04 -7.08 12.64
N HIS A 266 -13.74 -6.33 11.79
CA HIS A 266 -15.17 -6.44 11.57
C HIS A 266 -15.40 -7.33 10.36
N PHE A 267 -16.02 -8.47 10.53
CA PHE A 267 -16.33 -9.39 9.44
C PHE A 267 -17.70 -9.08 8.83
N SER A 268 -17.88 -9.39 7.56
CA SER A 268 -19.13 -9.16 6.82
C SER A 268 -20.34 -9.91 7.41
N ASP A 269 -20.12 -10.99 8.14
CA ASP A 269 -21.15 -11.75 8.86
C ASP A 269 -21.53 -11.13 10.23
N GLY A 270 -20.95 -9.97 10.57
CA GLY A 270 -21.18 -9.21 11.79
C GLY A 270 -20.34 -9.64 12.99
N ARG A 271 -19.43 -10.60 12.82
CA ARG A 271 -18.45 -10.92 13.88
C ARG A 271 -17.48 -9.75 14.07
N LEU A 272 -17.07 -9.54 15.30
CA LEU A 272 -16.04 -8.56 15.69
C LEU A 272 -14.94 -9.28 16.46
N TYR A 273 -13.71 -9.16 15.95
CA TYR A 273 -12.53 -9.59 16.69
C TYR A 273 -11.69 -8.38 17.10
N THR A 274 -11.22 -8.37 18.35
CA THR A 274 -10.22 -7.42 18.84
C THR A 274 -9.13 -8.19 19.56
N GLY A 275 -7.89 -8.09 19.06
CA GLY A 275 -6.79 -8.87 19.62
C GLY A 275 -5.54 -8.85 18.76
N GLN A 276 -4.67 -9.82 18.99
CA GLN A 276 -3.40 -9.93 18.31
C GLN A 276 -3.54 -10.65 16.97
N PHE A 277 -2.77 -10.16 15.98
CA PHE A 277 -2.57 -10.80 14.69
C PHE A 277 -1.10 -11.11 14.48
N GLN A 278 -0.83 -12.23 13.88
CA GLN A 278 0.50 -12.61 13.40
C GLN A 278 0.37 -13.23 12.01
N ASN A 279 1.14 -12.71 11.05
CA ASN A 279 1.07 -13.15 9.64
C ASN A 279 -0.35 -13.12 9.04
N GLY A 280 -1.20 -12.17 9.48
CA GLY A 280 -2.58 -12.04 9.03
C GLY A 280 -3.58 -12.98 9.72
N ALA A 281 -3.13 -13.86 10.61
CA ALA A 281 -3.99 -14.76 11.38
C ALA A 281 -4.22 -14.25 12.81
N LEU A 282 -5.40 -14.57 13.36
CA LEU A 282 -5.74 -14.30 14.77
C LEU A 282 -4.83 -15.16 15.66
N THR A 283 -4.14 -14.52 16.62
CA THR A 283 -3.21 -15.19 17.53
C THR A 283 -3.18 -14.51 18.89
N GLY A 284 -2.56 -15.15 19.89
CA GLY A 284 -2.38 -14.56 21.22
C GLY A 284 -3.69 -14.21 21.90
N GLN A 285 -3.68 -13.18 22.74
CA GLN A 285 -4.86 -12.74 23.47
C GLN A 285 -5.81 -11.94 22.56
N GLY A 286 -7.09 -12.31 22.59
CA GLY A 286 -8.12 -11.65 21.81
C GLY A 286 -9.54 -11.92 22.32
N THR A 287 -10.47 -11.16 21.76
CA THR A 287 -11.91 -11.31 22.00
C THR A 287 -12.62 -11.39 20.67
N MET A 288 -13.43 -12.43 20.47
CA MET A 288 -14.37 -12.59 19.37
C MET A 288 -15.78 -12.38 19.89
N THR A 289 -16.52 -11.46 19.28
CA THR A 289 -17.94 -11.21 19.58
C THR A 289 -18.77 -11.54 18.35
N TYR A 290 -19.87 -12.24 18.55
CA TYR A 290 -20.79 -12.67 17.51
C TYR A 290 -22.07 -11.82 17.53
N PRO A 291 -22.78 -11.69 16.41
CA PRO A 291 -24.03 -10.92 16.33
C PRO A 291 -25.13 -11.41 17.27
N ASP A 292 -25.14 -12.70 17.62
CA ASP A 292 -26.09 -13.32 18.55
C ASP A 292 -25.77 -13.07 20.04
N GLY A 293 -24.75 -12.24 20.32
CA GLY A 293 -24.32 -11.86 21.67
C GLY A 293 -23.31 -12.81 22.31
N ARG A 294 -22.93 -13.92 21.65
CA ARG A 294 -21.83 -14.76 22.14
C ARG A 294 -20.52 -14.00 22.12
N LYS A 295 -19.73 -14.18 23.17
CA LYS A 295 -18.41 -13.56 23.30
C LYS A 295 -17.40 -14.57 23.81
N TYR A 296 -16.28 -14.69 23.13
CA TYR A 296 -15.17 -15.56 23.49
C TYR A 296 -13.92 -14.72 23.71
N THR A 297 -13.27 -14.89 24.87
CA THR A 297 -12.03 -14.16 25.21
C THR A 297 -10.99 -15.16 25.69
N GLY A 298 -9.79 -15.10 25.13
CA GLY A 298 -8.73 -16.02 25.51
C GLY A 298 -7.58 -16.04 24.52
N GLN A 299 -6.85 -17.15 24.53
CA GLN A 299 -5.72 -17.37 23.63
C GLN A 299 -6.20 -17.91 22.28
N PHE A 300 -5.82 -17.24 21.21
CA PHE A 300 -6.04 -17.70 19.84
C PHE A 300 -4.75 -18.25 19.25
N ARG A 301 -4.87 -19.28 18.41
CA ARG A 301 -3.80 -19.82 17.58
C ARG A 301 -4.39 -20.14 16.21
N ASP A 302 -3.83 -19.52 15.18
CA ASP A 302 -4.25 -19.73 13.78
C ASP A 302 -5.78 -19.62 13.59
N GLY A 303 -6.39 -18.62 14.24
CA GLY A 303 -7.84 -18.38 14.19
C GLY A 303 -8.70 -19.20 15.13
N SER A 304 -8.15 -20.16 15.84
CA SER A 304 -8.88 -21.01 16.82
C SER A 304 -8.57 -20.60 18.25
N LEU A 305 -9.59 -20.67 19.10
CA LEU A 305 -9.43 -20.50 20.54
C LEU A 305 -8.76 -21.75 21.14
N GLU A 306 -7.66 -21.53 21.85
CA GLU A 306 -6.77 -22.54 22.42
C GLU A 306 -6.37 -22.16 23.85
N GLY A 307 -6.02 -23.16 24.70
CA GLY A 307 -5.51 -22.87 26.04
C GLY A 307 -6.58 -22.31 26.97
N GLN A 308 -6.27 -21.27 27.74
CA GLN A 308 -7.20 -20.67 28.70
C GLN A 308 -8.07 -19.60 28.04
N GLY A 309 -9.37 -19.64 28.36
CA GLY A 309 -10.32 -18.65 27.84
C GLY A 309 -11.68 -18.68 28.53
N THR A 310 -12.49 -17.69 28.20
CA THR A 310 -13.87 -17.53 28.70
C THR A 310 -14.86 -17.47 27.54
N ALA A 311 -16.03 -17.97 27.73
CA ALA A 311 -17.19 -17.75 26.88
C ALA A 311 -18.35 -17.18 27.67
N SER A 312 -19.08 -16.20 27.10
CA SER A 312 -20.38 -15.80 27.56
C SER A 312 -21.41 -15.97 26.44
N PHE A 313 -22.57 -16.46 26.77
CA PHE A 313 -23.65 -16.76 25.84
C PHE A 313 -24.84 -15.84 26.10
N ALA A 314 -25.60 -15.52 25.06
CA ALA A 314 -26.81 -14.70 25.17
C ALA A 314 -27.84 -15.29 26.14
N THR A 315 -27.80 -16.59 26.35
CA THR A 315 -28.66 -17.31 27.33
C THR A 315 -28.29 -17.03 28.79
N GLY A 316 -27.19 -16.32 29.06
CA GLY A 316 -26.63 -16.07 30.39
C GLY A 316 -25.71 -17.21 30.90
N ARG A 317 -25.44 -18.20 30.06
CA ARG A 317 -24.43 -19.23 30.36
C ARG A 317 -23.03 -18.61 30.24
N GLU A 318 -22.10 -19.04 31.11
CA GLU A 318 -20.69 -18.64 31.07
C GLU A 318 -19.78 -19.85 31.22
N TYR A 319 -18.66 -19.84 30.52
CA TYR A 319 -17.62 -20.85 30.67
C TYR A 319 -16.28 -20.17 30.94
N THR A 320 -15.49 -20.73 31.83
CA THR A 320 -14.13 -20.37 32.08
C THR A 320 -13.27 -21.63 32.20
N GLY A 321 -12.27 -21.79 31.34
CA GLY A 321 -11.46 -23.00 31.38
C GLY A 321 -10.60 -23.21 30.18
N GLN A 322 -10.22 -24.45 29.93
CA GLN A 322 -9.35 -24.86 28.85
C GLN A 322 -10.14 -25.06 27.54
N TRP A 323 -9.46 -24.72 26.44
CA TRP A 323 -10.00 -24.78 25.08
C TRP A 323 -9.05 -25.52 24.17
N LYS A 324 -9.63 -26.21 23.20
CA LYS A 324 -8.92 -26.88 22.10
C LYS A 324 -9.77 -26.84 20.84
N ASN A 325 -9.23 -26.28 19.74
CA ASN A 325 -9.93 -26.15 18.47
C ASN A 325 -11.35 -25.55 18.60
N ASN A 326 -11.49 -24.44 19.33
CA ASN A 326 -12.77 -23.75 19.60
C ASN A 326 -13.80 -24.55 20.46
N LEU A 327 -13.40 -25.67 21.08
CA LEU A 327 -14.25 -26.47 21.98
C LEU A 327 -13.73 -26.41 23.40
N PHE A 328 -14.64 -26.53 24.38
CA PHE A 328 -14.24 -26.73 25.77
C PHE A 328 -13.55 -28.09 25.88
N ASP A 329 -12.35 -28.12 26.40
CA ASP A 329 -11.51 -29.33 26.50
C ASP A 329 -10.52 -29.20 27.64
N GLY A 330 -10.52 -30.15 28.56
CA GLY A 330 -9.73 -30.09 29.79
C GLY A 330 -10.52 -29.56 30.99
N GLN A 331 -9.87 -28.88 31.91
CA GLN A 331 -10.50 -28.38 33.15
C GLN A 331 -11.21 -27.05 32.89
N GLY A 332 -12.46 -26.95 33.45
CA GLY A 332 -13.25 -25.74 33.32
C GLY A 332 -14.40 -25.62 34.30
N THR A 333 -14.99 -24.43 34.31
CA THR A 333 -16.21 -24.10 35.08
C THR A 333 -17.25 -23.58 34.09
N MET A 334 -18.43 -24.19 34.12
CA MET A 334 -19.63 -23.72 33.44
C MET A 334 -20.60 -23.18 34.47
N THR A 335 -21.06 -21.94 34.27
CA THR A 335 -22.11 -21.32 35.08
C THR A 335 -23.41 -21.26 34.25
N TYR A 336 -24.51 -21.62 34.82
CA TYR A 336 -25.85 -21.63 34.20
C TYR A 336 -26.69 -20.44 34.69
N PRO A 337 -27.70 -19.99 33.91
CA PRO A 337 -28.55 -18.85 34.27
C PRO A 337 -29.35 -19.03 35.56
N ASP A 338 -29.66 -20.27 35.96
CA ASP A 338 -30.34 -20.64 37.18
C ASP A 338 -29.44 -20.59 38.42
N GLY A 339 -28.17 -20.17 38.24
CA GLY A 339 -27.13 -20.15 39.29
C GLY A 339 -26.46 -21.52 39.49
N GLY A 340 -26.82 -22.53 38.73
CA GLY A 340 -26.14 -23.81 38.72
C GLY A 340 -24.71 -23.68 38.21
N THR A 341 -23.81 -24.59 38.64
CA THR A 341 -22.44 -24.65 38.18
C THR A 341 -22.00 -26.07 37.90
N TYR A 342 -21.14 -26.22 36.87
CA TYR A 342 -20.36 -27.43 36.69
C TYR A 342 -18.87 -27.08 36.78
N VAL A 343 -18.14 -27.77 37.59
CA VAL A 343 -16.68 -27.65 37.73
C VAL A 343 -16.06 -29.02 37.51
N GLY A 344 -15.23 -29.15 36.47
CA GLY A 344 -14.67 -30.47 36.16
C GLY A 344 -14.04 -30.54 34.79
N GLN A 345 -13.89 -31.75 34.28
CA GLN A 345 -13.32 -32.06 32.99
C GLN A 345 -14.36 -31.88 31.87
N PHE A 346 -13.89 -31.38 30.76
CA PHE A 346 -14.61 -31.25 29.48
C PHE A 346 -13.88 -32.03 28.41
N GLU A 347 -14.60 -32.59 27.49
CA GLU A 347 -14.10 -33.19 26.26
C GLU A 347 -15.06 -32.85 25.11
N ASN A 348 -14.55 -32.30 24.02
CA ASN A 348 -15.31 -31.92 22.83
C ASN A 348 -16.56 -31.05 23.15
N GLY A 349 -16.41 -30.08 24.06
CA GLY A 349 -17.46 -29.13 24.44
C GLY A 349 -18.44 -29.63 25.52
N MET A 350 -18.31 -30.85 26.02
CA MET A 350 -19.23 -31.44 26.98
C MET A 350 -18.54 -31.83 28.29
N PRO A 351 -19.25 -31.77 29.44
CA PRO A 351 -18.81 -32.39 30.67
C PRO A 351 -18.38 -33.84 30.47
N HIS A 352 -17.15 -34.19 30.88
CA HIS A 352 -16.59 -35.52 30.76
C HIS A 352 -15.67 -35.82 31.94
N GLY A 353 -15.35 -37.11 32.20
CA GLY A 353 -14.49 -37.48 33.31
C GLY A 353 -14.99 -37.06 34.69
N GLN A 354 -14.15 -36.58 35.58
CA GLN A 354 -14.50 -36.18 36.92
C GLN A 354 -15.01 -34.73 36.98
N GLY A 355 -16.14 -34.52 37.71
CA GLY A 355 -16.68 -33.18 37.89
C GLY A 355 -17.69 -33.07 39.02
N THR A 356 -18.03 -31.85 39.37
CA THR A 356 -19.07 -31.49 40.34
C THR A 356 -20.10 -30.59 39.68
N MET A 357 -21.35 -31.02 39.62
CA MET A 357 -22.49 -30.24 39.20
C MET A 357 -23.23 -29.78 40.45
N THR A 358 -23.40 -28.50 40.63
CA THR A 358 -24.18 -27.89 41.72
C THR A 358 -25.39 -27.19 41.11
N ARG A 359 -26.56 -27.48 41.64
CA ARG A 359 -27.83 -26.82 41.27
C ARG A 359 -28.63 -26.45 42.54
N PRO A 360 -29.68 -25.62 42.47
CA PRO A 360 -30.49 -25.28 43.64
C PRO A 360 -31.09 -26.47 44.36
N ASP A 361 -31.37 -27.56 43.65
CA ASP A 361 -31.96 -28.80 44.16
C ASP A 361 -30.95 -29.80 44.73
N GLY A 362 -29.61 -29.56 44.54
CA GLY A 362 -28.60 -30.43 45.07
C GLY A 362 -27.27 -30.37 44.34
N GLN A 363 -26.36 -31.28 44.72
CA GLN A 363 -25.04 -31.40 44.14
C GLN A 363 -24.75 -32.83 43.74
N TYR A 364 -24.17 -32.99 42.52
CA TYR A 364 -23.58 -34.27 42.10
C TYR A 364 -22.05 -34.10 41.99
N THR A 365 -21.35 -35.05 42.55
CA THR A 365 -19.88 -35.17 42.39
C THR A 365 -19.56 -36.59 41.92
N GLY A 366 -18.92 -36.72 40.78
CA GLY A 366 -18.62 -38.02 40.21
C GLY A 366 -18.20 -37.97 38.73
N GLN A 367 -18.37 -39.10 38.06
CA GLN A 367 -18.01 -39.26 36.66
C GLN A 367 -19.10 -38.72 35.72
N PHE A 368 -18.67 -38.11 34.64
CA PHE A 368 -19.53 -37.69 33.54
C PHE A 368 -19.04 -38.33 32.23
N LYS A 369 -19.99 -38.59 31.34
CA LYS A 369 -19.73 -39.06 29.99
C LYS A 369 -20.69 -38.37 29.01
N PHE A 370 -20.16 -37.62 28.03
CA PHE A 370 -20.97 -36.86 27.07
C PHE A 370 -22.05 -35.98 27.70
N GLY A 371 -21.71 -35.23 28.76
CA GLY A 371 -22.60 -34.32 29.47
C GLY A 371 -23.50 -34.98 30.50
N LYS A 372 -23.52 -36.29 30.59
CA LYS A 372 -24.40 -37.05 31.49
C LYS A 372 -23.64 -37.62 32.67
N LYS A 373 -24.32 -37.71 33.86
CA LYS A 373 -23.81 -38.44 35.01
C LYS A 373 -23.59 -39.90 34.60
N HIS A 374 -22.44 -40.47 34.88
CA HIS A 374 -22.04 -41.80 34.47
C HIS A 374 -21.07 -42.41 35.49
N GLY A 375 -20.90 -43.74 35.49
CA GLY A 375 -19.95 -44.39 36.40
C GLY A 375 -20.25 -44.14 37.86
N HIS A 376 -19.24 -43.95 38.70
CA HIS A 376 -19.44 -43.74 40.14
C HIS A 376 -19.60 -42.29 40.51
N GLY A 377 -20.58 -42.00 41.42
CA GLY A 377 -20.80 -40.64 41.90
C GLY A 377 -21.62 -40.56 43.18
N THR A 378 -21.73 -39.35 43.69
CA THR A 378 -22.52 -38.98 44.85
C THR A 378 -23.47 -37.86 44.48
N VAL A 379 -24.76 -38.02 44.75
CA VAL A 379 -25.74 -36.92 44.79
C VAL A 379 -26.04 -36.57 46.24
N LEU A 380 -26.00 -35.27 46.54
CA LEU A 380 -26.48 -34.70 47.77
C LEU A 380 -27.67 -33.78 47.43
N PHE A 381 -28.86 -34.11 47.84
CA PHE A 381 -30.05 -33.32 47.61
C PHE A 381 -30.20 -32.17 48.60
N ALA A 382 -30.90 -31.11 48.22
CA ALA A 382 -31.17 -29.95 49.09
C ALA A 382 -31.98 -30.34 50.34
N ASN A 383 -32.80 -31.40 50.28
CA ASN A 383 -33.54 -31.93 51.43
C ASN A 383 -32.68 -32.78 52.40
N GLY A 384 -31.34 -32.91 52.10
CA GLY A 384 -30.44 -33.71 52.93
C GLY A 384 -30.34 -35.21 52.57
N SER A 385 -31.13 -35.69 51.61
CA SER A 385 -30.97 -37.05 51.09
C SER A 385 -29.63 -37.19 50.36
N LYS A 386 -29.08 -38.41 50.33
CA LYS A 386 -27.79 -38.68 49.67
C LYS A 386 -27.83 -40.01 48.94
N TYR A 387 -27.42 -40.03 47.68
CA TYR A 387 -27.14 -41.26 46.96
C TYR A 387 -25.65 -41.39 46.68
N VAL A 388 -25.10 -42.56 46.89
CA VAL A 388 -23.72 -42.95 46.56
C VAL A 388 -23.78 -44.25 45.79
N GLY A 389 -23.36 -44.22 44.53
CA GLY A 389 -23.45 -45.43 43.70
C GLY A 389 -23.09 -45.20 42.26
N GLN A 390 -23.51 -46.12 41.42
CA GLN A 390 -23.30 -46.08 39.99
C GLN A 390 -24.41 -45.30 39.27
N PHE A 391 -24.02 -44.68 38.15
CA PHE A 391 -24.89 -43.91 37.27
C PHE A 391 -24.73 -44.39 35.82
N ARG A 392 -25.76 -44.36 35.03
CA ARG A 392 -25.80 -44.54 33.60
C ARG A 392 -26.76 -43.53 32.97
N ASP A 393 -26.24 -42.65 32.11
CA ASP A 393 -27.01 -41.67 31.35
C ASP A 393 -27.97 -40.82 32.23
N ASN A 394 -27.45 -40.26 33.33
CA ASN A 394 -28.10 -39.46 34.38
C ASN A 394 -28.89 -40.26 35.43
N GLU A 395 -29.19 -41.54 35.22
CA GLU A 395 -30.00 -42.34 36.10
C GLU A 395 -29.18 -43.18 37.09
N TYR A 396 -29.74 -43.50 38.27
CA TYR A 396 -29.15 -44.45 39.19
C TYR A 396 -29.11 -45.84 38.52
N HIS A 397 -27.98 -46.48 38.61
CA HIS A 397 -27.74 -47.76 37.94
C HIS A 397 -26.76 -48.61 38.74
N GLY A 398 -26.83 -49.95 38.66
CA GLY A 398 -25.92 -50.83 39.35
C GLY A 398 -25.97 -50.72 40.87
N GLN A 399 -24.88 -50.97 41.55
CA GLN A 399 -24.80 -50.92 42.99
C GLN A 399 -24.81 -49.50 43.56
N GLY A 400 -25.70 -49.25 44.58
CA GLY A 400 -25.78 -47.92 45.19
C GLY A 400 -26.44 -47.93 46.53
N THR A 401 -26.29 -46.83 47.27
CA THR A 401 -26.88 -46.58 48.59
C THR A 401 -27.63 -45.25 48.57
N MET A 402 -28.89 -45.24 48.75
CA MET A 402 -29.73 -44.08 49.07
C MET A 402 -29.87 -43.94 50.60
N THR A 403 -29.60 -42.74 51.10
CA THR A 403 -29.79 -42.38 52.51
C THR A 403 -30.84 -41.25 52.58
N THR A 404 -31.96 -41.46 53.29
CA THR A 404 -32.98 -40.42 53.46
C THR A 404 -32.55 -39.35 54.48
N PRO A 405 -33.24 -38.20 54.61
CA PRO A 405 -32.99 -37.20 55.65
C PRO A 405 -33.15 -37.75 57.07
N SER A 406 -34.01 -38.81 57.28
CA SER A 406 -34.17 -39.51 58.55
C SER A 406 -33.00 -40.45 58.86
N GLY A 407 -32.08 -40.68 57.93
CA GLY A 407 -30.97 -41.62 58.11
C GLY A 407 -31.25 -43.04 57.65
N GLU A 408 -32.41 -43.34 57.13
CA GLU A 408 -32.73 -44.65 56.58
C GLU A 408 -31.90 -44.92 55.31
N LYS A 409 -31.43 -46.17 55.13
CA LYS A 409 -30.58 -46.57 54.04
C LYS A 409 -31.17 -47.66 53.17
N PHE A 410 -31.17 -47.41 51.84
CA PHE A 410 -31.57 -48.41 50.82
C PHE A 410 -30.31 -48.82 50.09
N VAL A 411 -29.78 -49.98 50.35
CA VAL A 411 -28.50 -50.50 49.79
C VAL A 411 -28.84 -51.66 48.85
N GLY A 412 -28.42 -51.56 47.61
CA GLY A 412 -28.72 -52.65 46.65
C GLY A 412 -28.51 -52.20 45.18
N GLU A 413 -29.19 -52.93 44.31
CA GLU A 413 -29.14 -52.71 42.87
C GLU A 413 -30.20 -51.71 42.41
N TRP A 414 -29.76 -50.83 41.49
CA TRP A 414 -30.60 -49.79 40.88
C TRP A 414 -30.60 -49.99 39.34
N GLN A 415 -31.74 -49.89 38.74
CA GLN A 415 -31.92 -49.97 37.31
C GLN A 415 -32.82 -48.85 36.82
N ASP A 416 -32.28 -48.03 35.86
CA ASP A 416 -33.00 -46.96 35.20
C ASP A 416 -33.74 -46.05 36.21
N GLY A 417 -32.99 -45.56 37.23
CA GLY A 417 -33.43 -44.66 38.28
C GLY A 417 -34.24 -45.30 39.43
N LYS A 418 -34.55 -46.57 39.33
CA LYS A 418 -35.40 -47.27 40.32
C LYS A 418 -34.60 -48.31 41.13
N PHE A 419 -34.92 -48.41 42.41
CA PHE A 419 -34.41 -49.48 43.27
C PHE A 419 -34.99 -50.81 42.83
N VAL A 420 -34.15 -51.80 42.56
CA VAL A 420 -34.58 -53.15 42.20
C VAL A 420 -34.98 -53.89 43.45
N GLU A 421 -36.25 -54.18 43.57
CA GLU A 421 -36.83 -54.88 44.73
C GLU A 421 -36.29 -56.30 44.86
N VAL A 422 -35.62 -56.61 45.98
CA VAL A 422 -35.37 -57.99 46.38
C VAL A 422 -36.67 -58.50 47.15
N ALA A 423 -37.32 -59.46 46.58
CA ALA A 423 -38.62 -59.96 47.07
C ALA A 423 -38.71 -60.02 48.62
N GLY A 424 -39.57 -59.18 49.23
CA GLY A 424 -40.02 -59.31 50.66
C GLY A 424 -39.98 -58.05 51.52
N GLY A 425 -39.80 -56.86 51.06
CA GLY A 425 -39.76 -55.63 51.87
C GLY A 425 -40.74 -54.55 51.37
N ALA A 426 -41.47 -53.87 52.27
CA ALA A 426 -42.23 -52.67 51.96
C ALA A 426 -41.25 -51.45 51.83
N TYR A 427 -41.32 -50.77 50.72
CA TYR A 427 -40.42 -49.61 50.43
C TYR A 427 -41.20 -48.30 50.33
N PRO A 428 -40.61 -47.14 50.74
CA PRO A 428 -41.25 -45.86 50.56
C PRO A 428 -41.28 -45.46 49.05
N ASP A 429 -42.27 -44.63 48.68
CA ASP A 429 -42.38 -44.07 47.34
C ASP A 429 -41.26 -43.06 47.11
N LEU A 430 -40.24 -43.44 46.30
CA LEU A 430 -39.02 -42.62 45.99
C LEU A 430 -39.22 -41.68 44.82
N LYS A 431 -40.46 -41.38 44.40
CA LYS A 431 -40.77 -40.54 43.21
C LYS A 431 -40.20 -39.15 43.29
N ASP A 432 -40.07 -38.58 44.51
CA ASP A 432 -39.50 -37.21 44.71
C ASP A 432 -37.98 -37.17 44.71
N LEU A 433 -37.33 -38.31 44.52
CA LEU A 433 -35.82 -38.42 44.51
C LEU A 433 -35.25 -38.78 43.13
N SER A 434 -36.06 -38.70 42.10
CA SER A 434 -35.54 -38.88 40.72
C SER A 434 -34.57 -37.75 40.35
N PRO A 435 -33.46 -38.03 39.67
CA PRO A 435 -32.59 -36.98 39.12
C PRO A 435 -33.40 -36.11 38.18
N SER A 436 -33.35 -34.79 38.33
CA SER A 436 -33.95 -33.86 37.37
C SER A 436 -33.48 -34.19 35.96
N GLU A 437 -34.41 -34.29 35.01
CA GLU A 437 -34.09 -34.46 33.58
C GLU A 437 -33.28 -33.25 33.13
N ASP A 438 -32.01 -33.47 32.81
CA ASP A 438 -31.10 -32.46 32.30
C ASP A 438 -31.28 -32.45 30.77
N GLU A 439 -32.11 -31.54 30.25
CA GLU A 439 -32.10 -31.26 28.80
C GLU A 439 -30.73 -30.71 28.38
N GLY A 440 -29.83 -31.64 28.14
CA GLY A 440 -28.50 -31.34 27.67
C GLY A 440 -28.53 -30.83 26.24
N GLU A 441 -28.82 -29.54 26.01
CA GLU A 441 -28.43 -28.88 24.77
C GLU A 441 -26.90 -28.68 24.71
N GLY A 442 -26.23 -29.81 24.51
CA GLY A 442 -24.83 -29.85 24.19
C GLY A 442 -24.63 -29.60 22.70
N ARG A 443 -24.82 -28.37 22.22
CA ARG A 443 -24.26 -27.97 20.93
C ARG A 443 -23.04 -27.12 21.19
N GLY A 444 -21.89 -27.70 20.89
CA GLY A 444 -20.61 -27.03 20.87
C GLY A 444 -20.64 -25.81 19.92
N ALA A 445 -19.78 -24.84 20.20
CA ALA A 445 -19.53 -23.72 19.33
C ALA A 445 -18.86 -24.23 18.03
N GLY A 446 -19.62 -24.78 17.13
CA GLY A 446 -19.19 -25.22 15.81
C GLY A 446 -20.15 -24.67 14.76
N GLY A 447 -19.70 -23.66 14.00
CA GLY A 447 -20.39 -23.05 12.90
C GLY A 447 -19.81 -21.68 12.59
#